data_f944883b0c8e2aee8ec3c1f6f1e4c171
#
_entry.id   f944883b0c8e2aee8ec3c1f6f1e4c171
#
_cell.length_a   1.000
_cell.length_b   1.000
_cell.length_c   1.000
_cell.angle_alpha   90.00
_cell.angle_beta   90.00
_cell.angle_gamma   90.00
#
_symmetry.space_group_name_H-M   'P 1'
#
loop_
_entity.id
_entity.type
_entity.pdbx_description
1 polymer ?
#
loop_
_entity_poly.entity_id
_entity_poly.type
_entity_poly.pdbx_seq_one_letter_code
_entity_poly.pdbx_strand_id
1 'polypeptide(L)'
;CKAVVGNGSLPRLVHELVGDDHFAPDYLDKLKLVRLSSSSCQVYIGIKEGEKLPFIGDLLFTSTWPEFDAAALASRKISSRTYSVYYPEIRPGTSKYSVVASMNALYGDWATMSKDEYRAAKKDMIEDTLNALSRYIPSIRSIADYTEAATPKTFQRYTGHLAGATFGTKFEGLRPSMDIGKQ
;
A
#
# COMPACT_ATOMS: atom_id res chain seq x y z
N CYS A 1 -30.47 -7.77 -9.74
CA CYS A 1 -30.32 -6.32 -9.50
C CYS A 1 -30.48 -5.55 -10.84
N LYS A 2 -30.80 -4.27 -10.75
CA LYS A 2 -30.99 -3.43 -11.95
C LYS A 2 -29.68 -2.81 -12.46
N ALA A 3 -28.67 -2.71 -11.59
CA ALA A 3 -27.36 -2.16 -11.90
C ALA A 3 -26.30 -2.72 -10.94
N VAL A 4 -25.05 -2.70 -11.38
CA VAL A 4 -23.87 -3.06 -10.59
C VAL A 4 -22.85 -1.94 -10.72
N VAL A 5 -22.25 -1.53 -9.60
CA VAL A 5 -21.15 -0.56 -9.58
C VAL A 5 -19.87 -1.29 -9.30
N GLY A 6 -18.95 -1.29 -10.25
CA GLY A 6 -17.62 -1.88 -10.12
C GLY A 6 -16.62 -0.84 -9.60
N ASN A 7 -16.10 -1.02 -8.39
CA ASN A 7 -15.07 -0.16 -7.79
C ASN A 7 -13.77 -0.95 -7.51
N GLY A 8 -13.48 -1.94 -8.34
CA GLY A 8 -12.27 -2.75 -8.25
C GLY A 8 -11.22 -2.38 -9.30
N SER A 9 -10.34 -3.32 -9.60
CA SER A 9 -9.37 -3.19 -10.68
C SER A 9 -10.06 -3.06 -12.03
N LEU A 10 -9.89 -1.93 -12.72
CA LEU A 10 -10.52 -1.69 -14.03
C LEU A 10 -10.21 -2.80 -15.06
N PRO A 11 -8.94 -3.23 -15.25
CA PRO A 11 -8.67 -4.33 -16.17
C PRO A 11 -9.37 -5.63 -15.78
N ARG A 12 -9.44 -5.95 -14.49
CA ARG A 12 -10.14 -7.14 -14.01
C ARG A 12 -11.64 -7.05 -14.18
N LEU A 13 -12.20 -5.88 -13.94
CA LEU A 13 -13.63 -5.64 -14.15
C LEU A 13 -14.01 -5.92 -15.60
N VAL A 14 -13.22 -5.39 -16.55
CA VAL A 14 -13.48 -5.53 -17.97
C VAL A 14 -13.22 -6.96 -18.44
N HIS A 15 -12.02 -7.48 -18.25
CA HIS A 15 -11.59 -8.76 -18.84
C HIS A 15 -12.12 -9.99 -18.11
N GLU A 16 -12.29 -9.94 -16.78
CA GLU A 16 -12.63 -11.14 -16.01
C GLU A 16 -14.08 -11.13 -15.52
N LEU A 17 -14.63 -9.98 -15.11
CA LEU A 17 -15.95 -9.93 -14.47
C LEU A 17 -17.08 -9.66 -15.46
N VAL A 18 -16.88 -8.79 -16.43
CA VAL A 18 -17.87 -8.45 -17.45
C VAL A 18 -17.62 -9.28 -18.72
N GLY A 19 -16.40 -9.34 -19.18
CA GLY A 19 -15.97 -9.99 -20.42
C GLY A 19 -15.83 -9.01 -21.57
N ASP A 20 -14.79 -9.20 -22.38
CA ASP A 20 -14.42 -8.33 -23.50
C ASP A 20 -15.53 -8.15 -24.54
N ASP A 21 -16.36 -9.18 -24.75
CA ASP A 21 -17.45 -9.18 -25.73
C ASP A 21 -18.54 -8.12 -25.44
N HIS A 22 -18.55 -7.56 -24.25
CA HIS A 22 -19.49 -6.52 -23.85
C HIS A 22 -18.97 -5.09 -24.04
N PHE A 23 -17.77 -4.93 -24.59
CA PHE A 23 -17.14 -3.62 -24.79
C PHE A 23 -16.79 -3.41 -26.27
N ALA A 24 -16.84 -2.14 -26.68
CA ALA A 24 -16.43 -1.77 -28.02
C ALA A 24 -14.91 -2.00 -28.23
N PRO A 25 -14.46 -2.42 -29.43
CA PRO A 25 -13.04 -2.69 -29.67
C PRO A 25 -12.12 -1.50 -29.38
N ASP A 26 -12.55 -0.28 -29.72
CA ASP A 26 -11.78 0.94 -29.46
C ASP A 26 -11.62 1.24 -27.96
N TYR A 27 -12.62 0.84 -27.15
CA TYR A 27 -12.51 0.91 -25.69
C TYR A 27 -11.46 -0.07 -25.16
N LEU A 28 -11.47 -1.31 -25.63
CA LEU A 28 -10.48 -2.32 -25.25
C LEU A 28 -9.05 -1.92 -25.65
N ASP A 29 -8.90 -1.28 -26.84
CA ASP A 29 -7.61 -0.77 -27.28
C ASP A 29 -7.11 0.39 -26.39
N LYS A 30 -7.99 1.29 -25.98
CA LYS A 30 -7.65 2.32 -24.99
C LYS A 30 -7.29 1.72 -23.63
N LEU A 31 -8.00 0.67 -23.20
CA LEU A 31 -7.72 -0.02 -21.94
C LEU A 31 -6.30 -0.60 -21.89
N LYS A 32 -5.78 -1.13 -23.01
CA LYS A 32 -4.40 -1.64 -23.13
C LYS A 32 -3.34 -0.56 -22.88
N LEU A 33 -3.66 0.70 -23.10
CA LEU A 33 -2.77 1.84 -22.87
C LEU A 33 -2.77 2.32 -21.41
N VAL A 34 -3.73 1.86 -20.60
CA VAL A 34 -3.84 2.25 -19.20
C VAL A 34 -2.73 1.61 -18.40
N ARG A 35 -1.89 2.44 -17.80
CA ARG A 35 -0.84 1.98 -16.87
C ARG A 35 -1.38 1.97 -15.43
N LEU A 36 -0.92 0.99 -14.66
CA LEU A 36 -1.25 0.89 -13.24
C LEU A 36 -0.33 1.78 -12.41
N SER A 37 -0.83 2.24 -11.28
CA SER A 37 -0.03 2.94 -10.27
C SER A 37 1.01 2.00 -9.64
N SER A 38 1.95 2.58 -8.89
CA SER A 38 2.83 1.79 -8.02
C SER A 38 2.02 1.04 -6.97
N SER A 39 2.65 0.07 -6.38
CA SER A 39 2.16 -0.61 -5.19
C SER A 39 2.73 0.03 -3.92
N SER A 40 2.43 -0.58 -2.78
CA SER A 40 3.00 -0.19 -1.48
C SER A 40 3.42 -1.42 -0.68
N CYS A 41 4.28 -1.17 0.30
CA CYS A 41 4.46 -2.04 1.45
C CYS A 41 3.85 -1.38 2.68
N GLN A 42 3.37 -2.18 3.61
CA GLN A 42 2.87 -1.69 4.89
C GLN A 42 3.40 -2.56 6.03
N VAL A 43 3.71 -1.92 7.15
CA VAL A 43 4.01 -2.60 8.41
C VAL A 43 2.95 -2.18 9.43
N TYR A 44 2.25 -3.16 9.95
CA TYR A 44 1.24 -3.00 10.99
C TYR A 44 1.88 -3.29 12.34
N ILE A 45 1.66 -2.42 13.31
CA ILE A 45 2.21 -2.53 14.66
C ILE A 45 1.05 -2.37 15.65
N GLY A 46 0.73 -3.44 16.37
CA GLY A 46 -0.22 -3.42 17.47
C GLY A 46 0.49 -3.15 18.79
N ILE A 47 -0.15 -2.37 19.66
CA ILE A 47 0.39 -2.00 20.96
C ILE A 47 -0.29 -2.83 22.06
N LYS A 48 0.50 -3.30 23.01
CA LYS A 48 0.04 -4.07 24.17
C LYS A 48 -1.11 -3.38 24.87
N GLU A 49 -2.04 -4.16 25.36
CA GLU A 49 -3.14 -3.67 26.16
C GLU A 49 -2.63 -2.95 27.41
N GLY A 50 -3.18 -1.78 27.71
CA GLY A 50 -2.75 -0.94 28.83
C GLY A 50 -1.57 -0.01 28.54
N GLU A 51 -0.81 -0.26 27.49
CA GLU A 51 0.27 0.62 27.04
C GLU A 51 -0.29 1.79 26.21
N LYS A 52 0.40 2.92 26.25
CA LYS A 52 0.02 4.14 25.53
C LYS A 52 1.13 4.62 24.62
N LEU A 53 0.74 5.27 23.52
CA LEU A 53 1.66 5.99 22.66
C LEU A 53 1.71 7.48 23.02
N PRO A 54 2.89 8.11 22.99
CA PRO A 54 2.97 9.57 23.04
C PRO A 54 2.25 10.15 21.83
N PHE A 55 1.62 11.30 21.97
CA PHE A 55 1.01 11.98 20.84
C PHE A 55 2.11 12.60 19.95
N ILE A 56 2.28 12.05 18.77
CA ILE A 56 3.24 12.53 17.75
C ILE A 56 2.53 13.00 16.47
N GLY A 57 1.21 13.16 16.52
CA GLY A 57 0.33 13.43 15.39
C GLY A 57 -0.30 12.16 14.82
N ASP A 58 -1.41 12.33 14.14
CA ASP A 58 -2.14 11.21 13.48
C ASP A 58 -1.42 10.67 12.27
N LEU A 59 -0.66 11.55 11.61
CA LEU A 59 0.05 11.26 10.38
C LEU A 59 1.44 11.92 10.44
N LEU A 60 2.47 11.08 10.32
CA LEU A 60 3.87 11.51 10.32
C LEU A 60 4.52 11.09 9.01
N PHE A 61 4.99 12.06 8.23
CA PHE A 61 5.78 11.83 7.03
C PHE A 61 7.26 11.94 7.34
N THR A 62 8.04 10.94 6.94
CA THR A 62 9.48 10.92 7.16
C THR A 62 10.22 10.59 5.89
N SER A 63 11.37 11.24 5.67
CA SER A 63 12.31 10.90 4.61
C SER A 63 13.74 11.01 5.13
N THR A 64 14.58 10.08 4.71
CA THR A 64 16.03 10.14 4.93
C THR A 64 16.77 10.62 3.68
N TRP A 65 16.04 10.85 2.59
CA TRP A 65 16.63 11.36 1.34
C TRP A 65 16.51 12.88 1.30
N PRO A 66 17.61 13.61 1.04
CA PRO A 66 17.62 15.08 1.11
C PRO A 66 16.87 15.74 -0.04
N GLU A 67 16.76 15.05 -1.18
CA GLU A 67 16.13 15.55 -2.39
C GLU A 67 15.03 14.59 -2.88
N PHE A 68 14.13 15.09 -3.72
CA PHE A 68 13.10 14.25 -4.32
C PHE A 68 13.70 13.33 -5.39
N ASP A 69 13.58 12.03 -5.19
CA ASP A 69 13.94 11.01 -6.17
C ASP A 69 12.85 9.94 -6.22
N ALA A 70 12.12 9.90 -7.34
CA ALA A 70 11.02 8.98 -7.54
C ALA A 70 11.46 7.50 -7.55
N ALA A 71 12.67 7.21 -8.05
CA ALA A 71 13.22 5.86 -8.06
C ALA A 71 13.61 5.41 -6.64
N ALA A 72 14.24 6.31 -5.87
CA ALA A 72 14.56 6.06 -4.47
C ALA A 72 13.31 5.81 -3.62
N LEU A 73 12.23 6.57 -3.86
CA LEU A 73 10.96 6.41 -3.14
C LEU A 73 10.32 5.03 -3.35
N ALA A 74 10.49 4.43 -4.53
CA ALA A 74 9.90 3.14 -4.86
C ALA A 74 10.85 1.96 -4.63
N SER A 75 12.10 2.22 -4.26
CA SER A 75 13.13 1.20 -4.10
C SER A 75 12.92 0.36 -2.83
N ARG A 76 13.50 -0.85 -2.82
CA ARG A 76 13.51 -1.71 -1.62
C ARG A 76 14.33 -1.13 -0.47
N LYS A 77 15.30 -0.24 -0.76
CA LYS A 77 15.99 0.55 0.26
C LYS A 77 15.06 1.67 0.70
N ILE A 78 14.34 1.43 1.78
CA ILE A 78 13.28 2.32 2.25
C ILE A 78 13.88 3.65 2.72
N SER A 79 13.61 4.70 1.98
CA SER A 79 14.06 6.06 2.29
C SER A 79 12.95 6.95 2.85
N SER A 80 11.68 6.57 2.66
CA SER A 80 10.52 7.36 3.06
C SER A 80 9.45 6.46 3.67
N ARG A 81 8.79 6.98 4.72
CA ARG A 81 7.66 6.32 5.37
C ARG A 81 6.61 7.33 5.75
N THR A 82 5.36 6.91 5.62
CA THR A 82 4.22 7.58 6.24
C THR A 82 3.74 6.71 7.39
N TYR A 83 3.73 7.24 8.60
CA TYR A 83 3.16 6.57 9.75
C TYR A 83 1.76 7.13 10.02
N SER A 84 0.76 6.27 10.02
CA SER A 84 -0.59 6.58 10.52
C SER A 84 -0.70 6.03 11.93
N VAL A 85 -0.88 6.90 12.91
CA VAL A 85 -1.00 6.54 14.32
C VAL A 85 -2.47 6.59 14.74
N TYR A 86 -2.94 5.49 15.31
CA TYR A 86 -4.34 5.33 15.71
C TYR A 86 -4.42 5.42 17.24
N TYR A 87 -4.99 6.53 17.71
CA TYR A 87 -5.22 6.82 19.11
C TYR A 87 -6.67 6.53 19.47
N PRO A 88 -6.95 5.69 20.50
CA PRO A 88 -8.32 5.40 20.93
C PRO A 88 -9.11 6.64 21.34
N GLU A 89 -8.43 7.65 21.88
CA GLU A 89 -9.04 8.87 22.37
C GLU A 89 -9.71 9.71 21.28
N ILE A 90 -9.23 9.60 20.06
CA ILE A 90 -9.75 10.36 18.91
C ILE A 90 -10.39 9.48 17.83
N ARG A 91 -10.34 8.15 17.99
CA ARG A 91 -10.93 7.18 17.06
C ARG A 91 -11.85 6.22 17.80
N PRO A 92 -13.14 6.49 17.86
CA PRO A 92 -14.09 5.65 18.59
C PRO A 92 -14.14 4.24 18.01
N GLY A 93 -14.40 3.26 18.86
CA GLY A 93 -14.56 1.84 18.48
C GLY A 93 -13.32 0.98 18.67
N THR A 94 -12.20 1.53 19.16
CA THR A 94 -11.02 0.76 19.57
C THR A 94 -10.54 1.20 20.95
N SER A 95 -10.02 0.26 21.72
CA SER A 95 -9.34 0.51 23.01
C SER A 95 -7.83 0.40 22.91
N LYS A 96 -7.30 0.00 21.76
CA LYS A 96 -5.88 -0.26 21.55
C LYS A 96 -5.27 0.74 20.58
N TYR A 97 -4.05 1.11 20.87
CA TYR A 97 -3.24 1.89 19.94
C TYR A 97 -2.68 0.99 18.84
N SER A 98 -2.52 1.55 17.65
CA SER A 98 -1.81 0.89 16.58
C SER A 98 -1.11 1.90 15.68
N VAL A 99 -0.09 1.42 14.96
CA VAL A 99 0.64 2.22 13.96
C VAL A 99 0.67 1.45 12.66
N VAL A 100 0.39 2.13 11.56
CA VAL A 100 0.59 1.61 10.21
C VAL A 100 1.65 2.44 9.51
N ALA A 101 2.78 1.82 9.20
CA ALA A 101 3.81 2.43 8.36
C ALA A 101 3.57 2.05 6.91
N SER A 102 3.50 3.03 6.02
CA SER A 102 3.30 2.84 4.58
C SER A 102 4.51 3.33 3.80
N MET A 103 4.93 2.57 2.80
CA MET A 103 6.07 2.83 1.92
C MET A 103 5.67 2.52 0.48
N ASN A 104 6.18 3.28 -0.49
CA ASN A 104 6.00 2.95 -1.90
C ASN A 104 6.79 1.68 -2.26
N ALA A 105 6.29 0.91 -3.21
CA ALA A 105 6.95 -0.32 -3.65
C ALA A 105 6.62 -0.65 -5.12
N LEU A 106 7.55 -1.32 -5.78
CA LEU A 106 7.36 -1.90 -7.11
C LEU A 106 7.07 -3.39 -6.98
N TYR A 107 6.06 -3.87 -7.69
CA TYR A 107 5.70 -5.29 -7.67
C TYR A 107 6.85 -6.21 -8.12
N GLY A 108 7.60 -5.78 -9.15
CA GLY A 108 8.72 -6.53 -9.71
C GLY A 108 9.78 -6.93 -8.67
N ASP A 109 10.02 -6.07 -7.70
CA ASP A 109 11.01 -6.33 -6.64
C ASP A 109 10.63 -7.48 -5.71
N TRP A 110 9.35 -7.86 -5.69
CA TRP A 110 8.80 -8.90 -4.81
C TRP A 110 8.34 -10.14 -5.58
N ALA A 111 8.06 -10.01 -6.88
CA ALA A 111 7.44 -11.05 -7.69
C ALA A 111 8.30 -12.30 -7.80
N THR A 112 9.60 -12.12 -8.02
CA THR A 112 10.58 -13.19 -8.32
C THR A 112 11.22 -13.82 -7.10
N MET A 113 10.96 -13.31 -5.90
CA MET A 113 11.53 -13.84 -4.66
C MET A 113 11.08 -15.27 -4.39
N SER A 114 12.02 -16.11 -4.01
CA SER A 114 11.73 -17.39 -3.36
C SER A 114 10.94 -17.18 -2.06
N LYS A 115 10.37 -18.25 -1.54
CA LYS A 115 9.58 -18.20 -0.31
C LYS A 115 10.40 -17.72 0.89
N ASP A 116 11.66 -18.14 0.96
CA ASP A 116 12.53 -17.81 2.10
C ASP A 116 13.07 -16.37 1.99
N GLU A 117 13.49 -15.93 0.79
CA GLU A 117 13.85 -14.53 0.54
C GLU A 117 12.68 -13.60 0.86
N TYR A 118 11.46 -13.96 0.45
CA TYR A 118 10.26 -13.17 0.71
C TYR A 118 9.98 -13.04 2.22
N ARG A 119 10.14 -14.11 2.99
CA ARG A 119 9.97 -14.08 4.44
C ARG A 119 11.05 -13.26 5.13
N ALA A 120 12.30 -13.41 4.72
CA ALA A 120 13.41 -12.63 5.22
C ALA A 120 13.20 -11.14 4.95
N ALA A 121 12.87 -10.78 3.72
CA ALA A 121 12.60 -9.38 3.33
C ALA A 121 11.46 -8.74 4.13
N LYS A 122 10.39 -9.48 4.44
CA LYS A 122 9.30 -9.01 5.32
C LYS A 122 9.80 -8.75 6.75
N LYS A 123 10.61 -9.65 7.28
CA LYS A 123 11.19 -9.52 8.61
C LYS A 123 12.13 -8.30 8.70
N ASP A 124 13.01 -8.15 7.72
CA ASP A 124 13.92 -7.00 7.65
C ASP A 124 13.17 -5.68 7.56
N MET A 125 12.09 -5.65 6.78
CA MET A 125 11.23 -4.46 6.66
C MET A 125 10.55 -4.10 7.98
N ILE A 126 10.09 -5.08 8.77
CA ILE A 126 9.52 -4.86 10.11
C ILE A 126 10.60 -4.28 11.03
N GLU A 127 11.77 -4.91 11.09
CA GLU A 127 12.88 -4.49 11.96
C GLU A 127 13.36 -3.07 11.62
N ASP A 128 13.53 -2.78 10.34
CA ASP A 128 13.92 -1.45 9.87
C ASP A 128 12.87 -0.39 10.18
N THR A 129 11.59 -0.75 10.07
CA THR A 129 10.47 0.15 10.42
C THR A 129 10.42 0.43 11.91
N LEU A 130 10.60 -0.58 12.78
CA LEU A 130 10.67 -0.39 14.22
C LEU A 130 11.88 0.47 14.62
N ASN A 131 13.04 0.25 14.00
CA ASN A 131 14.23 1.07 14.20
C ASN A 131 14.00 2.53 13.82
N ALA A 132 13.37 2.78 12.67
CA ALA A 132 13.07 4.15 12.24
C ALA A 132 12.02 4.83 13.15
N LEU A 133 10.98 4.10 13.57
CA LEU A 133 9.94 4.61 14.44
C LEU A 133 10.42 4.87 15.87
N SER A 134 11.42 4.15 16.36
CA SER A 134 11.99 4.34 17.70
C SER A 134 12.60 5.73 17.92
N ARG A 135 12.91 6.46 16.86
CA ARG A 135 13.34 7.87 16.94
C ARG A 135 12.24 8.80 17.44
N TYR A 136 10.98 8.43 17.23
CA TYR A 136 9.79 9.19 17.60
C TYR A 136 9.08 8.59 18.81
N ILE A 137 9.14 7.27 18.93
CA ILE A 137 8.56 6.49 20.02
C ILE A 137 9.64 5.54 20.55
N PRO A 138 10.51 5.98 21.46
CA PRO A 138 11.64 5.17 21.94
C PRO A 138 11.23 3.82 22.54
N SER A 139 10.06 3.73 23.15
CA SER A 139 9.50 2.53 23.78
C SER A 139 8.87 1.54 22.77
N ILE A 140 8.77 1.88 21.48
CA ILE A 140 7.95 1.11 20.54
C ILE A 140 8.26 -0.39 20.54
N ARG A 141 9.54 -0.77 20.63
CA ARG A 141 9.94 -2.18 20.64
C ARG A 141 9.49 -2.94 21.88
N SER A 142 9.42 -2.28 23.03
CA SER A 142 9.03 -2.91 24.29
C SER A 142 7.51 -3.00 24.45
N ILE A 143 6.75 -2.10 23.82
CA ILE A 143 5.30 -2.02 23.95
C ILE A 143 4.54 -2.66 22.75
N ALA A 144 5.20 -2.92 21.64
CA ALA A 144 4.60 -3.66 20.53
C ALA A 144 4.41 -5.14 20.91
N ASP A 145 3.21 -5.68 20.70
CA ASP A 145 2.89 -7.11 20.87
C ASP A 145 2.52 -7.81 19.56
N TYR A 146 2.29 -7.04 18.51
CA TYR A 146 1.97 -7.54 17.20
C TYR A 146 2.69 -6.77 16.11
N THR A 147 3.27 -7.49 15.15
CA THR A 147 3.83 -6.89 13.94
C THR A 147 3.55 -7.78 12.73
N GLU A 148 3.12 -7.16 11.65
CA GLU A 148 2.92 -7.81 10.36
C GLU A 148 3.35 -6.91 9.22
N ALA A 149 3.81 -7.50 8.11
CA ALA A 149 4.13 -6.76 6.90
C ALA A 149 3.28 -7.22 5.71
N ALA A 150 2.70 -6.27 5.00
CA ALA A 150 2.08 -6.45 3.70
C ALA A 150 3.02 -5.93 2.60
N THR A 151 2.97 -6.58 1.45
CA THR A 151 3.81 -6.29 0.28
C THR A 151 2.93 -6.19 -0.96
N PRO A 152 3.45 -5.79 -2.13
CA PRO A 152 2.70 -5.82 -3.38
C PRO A 152 2.01 -7.17 -3.66
N LYS A 153 2.65 -8.31 -3.32
CA LYS A 153 2.03 -9.65 -3.45
C LYS A 153 0.85 -9.83 -2.49
N THR A 154 0.93 -9.25 -1.29
CA THR A 154 -0.18 -9.26 -0.32
C THR A 154 -1.37 -8.48 -0.86
N PHE A 155 -1.13 -7.25 -1.36
CA PHE A 155 -2.18 -6.44 -1.98
C PHE A 155 -2.82 -7.17 -3.16
N GLN A 156 -2.04 -7.68 -4.10
CA GLN A 156 -2.57 -8.44 -5.24
C GLN A 156 -3.45 -9.60 -4.78
N ARG A 157 -2.99 -10.37 -3.79
CA ARG A 157 -3.73 -11.53 -3.28
C ARG A 157 -5.10 -11.18 -2.71
N TYR A 158 -5.16 -10.12 -1.89
CA TYR A 158 -6.38 -9.79 -1.15
C TYR A 158 -7.32 -8.84 -1.88
N THR A 159 -6.81 -7.98 -2.75
CA THR A 159 -7.63 -7.01 -3.48
C THR A 159 -7.91 -7.42 -4.93
N GLY A 160 -7.15 -8.36 -5.47
CA GLY A 160 -7.21 -8.73 -6.87
C GLY A 160 -6.66 -7.67 -7.84
N HIS A 161 -6.10 -6.56 -7.33
CA HIS A 161 -5.47 -5.57 -8.20
C HIS A 161 -4.21 -6.11 -8.83
N LEU A 162 -4.11 -5.99 -10.15
CA LEU A 162 -2.93 -6.42 -10.90
C LEU A 162 -1.68 -5.73 -10.37
N ALA A 163 -0.59 -6.48 -10.25
CA ALA A 163 0.68 -6.01 -9.67
C ALA A 163 0.52 -5.33 -8.29
N GLY A 164 -0.54 -5.65 -7.55
CA GLY A 164 -0.82 -5.08 -6.24
C GLY A 164 -0.95 -3.55 -6.25
N ALA A 165 -1.36 -2.95 -7.37
CA ALA A 165 -1.52 -1.49 -7.48
C ALA A 165 -2.46 -0.97 -6.40
N THR A 166 -2.00 -0.02 -5.58
CA THR A 166 -2.77 0.48 -4.43
C THR A 166 -3.61 1.70 -4.73
N PHE A 167 -3.31 2.41 -5.82
CA PHE A 167 -4.04 3.62 -6.26
C PHE A 167 -4.73 3.43 -7.63
N GLY A 168 -4.95 2.19 -8.06
CA GLY A 168 -5.63 1.88 -9.32
C GLY A 168 -4.78 2.23 -10.54
N THR A 169 -5.34 3.03 -11.45
CA THR A 169 -4.65 3.47 -12.66
C THR A 169 -3.71 4.63 -12.38
N LYS A 170 -2.61 4.69 -13.13
CA LYS A 170 -1.64 5.77 -13.03
C LYS A 170 -2.24 7.08 -13.54
N PHE A 171 -2.10 8.12 -12.75
CA PHE A 171 -2.55 9.46 -13.12
C PHE A 171 -1.41 10.18 -13.86
N GLU A 172 -1.49 10.24 -15.19
CA GLU A 172 -0.46 10.85 -16.02
C GLU A 172 -0.99 11.43 -17.33
N GLY A 173 -0.34 12.47 -17.81
CA GLY A 173 -0.56 13.08 -19.13
C GLY A 173 -1.99 13.54 -19.39
N LEU A 174 -2.38 13.56 -20.66
CA LEU A 174 -3.71 13.93 -21.15
C LEU A 174 -4.76 12.82 -20.99
N ARG A 175 -4.61 11.95 -19.97
CA ARG A 175 -5.78 11.31 -19.35
C ARG A 175 -6.47 10.16 -20.13
N PRO A 176 -5.77 9.23 -20.78
CA PRO A 176 -6.46 8.03 -21.27
C PRO A 176 -7.22 7.30 -20.17
N SER A 177 -6.69 7.34 -18.95
CA SER A 177 -7.31 6.69 -17.79
C SER A 177 -8.58 7.39 -17.28
N MET A 178 -8.77 8.68 -17.56
CA MET A 178 -10.00 9.40 -17.16
C MET A 178 -11.09 9.34 -18.23
N ASP A 179 -10.71 9.27 -19.50
CA ASP A 179 -11.66 9.17 -20.60
C ASP A 179 -12.23 7.76 -20.71
N ILE A 180 -11.48 6.74 -20.31
CA ILE A 180 -11.92 5.35 -20.34
C ILE A 180 -13.08 5.06 -19.37
N GLY A 181 -13.26 5.88 -18.37
CA GLY A 181 -14.39 5.76 -17.43
C GLY A 181 -15.72 6.35 -17.92
N LYS A 182 -15.75 6.92 -19.13
CA LYS A 182 -16.91 7.64 -19.67
C LYS A 182 -17.75 6.84 -20.66
N GLN A 183 -17.61 5.54 -20.73
CA GLN A 183 -18.50 4.69 -21.56
C GLN A 183 -19.81 4.39 -20.86
#